data_fc19019ffb6195d46c4f1a08260aabf5
#
_entry.id   fc19019ffb6195d46c4f1a08260aabf5
#
_cell.length_a   1.000
_cell.length_b   1.000
_cell.length_c   1.000
_cell.angle_alpha   90.00
_cell.angle_beta   90.00
_cell.angle_gamma   90.00
#
_symmetry.space_group_name_H-M   'P 1'
#
loop_
_entity.id
_entity.type
_entity.pdbx_description
1 polymer ?
#
loop_
_entity_poly.entity_id
_entity_poly.type
_entity_poly.pdbx_seq_one_letter_code
_entity_poly.pdbx_strand_id
1 'polypeptide(L)'
;MQLAADRIDTVFREVAASTRALGDEYRALATHRSPVTAQDKASWVGRSTRAGNTIGFRTWPEDLSPPPFQAPFPGFYTYRGKTVIDETVVHLRDFERLLPVFRAAYKSFDFSWVYLTTADDMMLIYPYVPMDQAVNNALPTKQVFYTAADFARRAVGWTAPYLDLVGAGMMITASYPIYADDRLLGVASRDITLKQLSRSVLARLQWRDTASAFIVDRHGLAIDASDAALEAEIERVNAEKKTAALSYRSSAGLAKDADRGAVASRFTWVNEVTEGVLARAAQASSMSGALAMDINGQRVLAARIESTGWFIILVDRKP
;
A
#
# COMPACT_ATOMS: atom_id res chain seq x y z
N MET A 1 12.96 21.81 -3.30
CA MET A 1 12.30 20.86 -2.39
C MET A 1 10.79 20.95 -2.47
N GLN A 2 10.15 22.10 -2.28
CA GLN A 2 8.68 22.19 -2.29
C GLN A 2 8.06 21.60 -3.55
N LEU A 3 8.54 21.96 -4.73
CA LEU A 3 8.05 21.40 -6.00
C LEU A 3 8.19 19.88 -6.06
N ALA A 4 9.20 19.30 -5.42
CA ALA A 4 9.36 17.86 -5.33
C ALA A 4 8.33 17.23 -4.40
N ALA A 5 8.13 17.81 -3.21
CA ALA A 5 7.09 17.38 -2.30
C ALA A 5 5.71 17.47 -2.95
N ASP A 6 5.40 18.55 -3.67
CA ASP A 6 4.13 18.74 -4.36
C ASP A 6 3.89 17.71 -5.48
N ARG A 7 4.94 17.30 -6.18
CA ARG A 7 4.86 16.23 -7.20
C ARG A 7 4.56 14.88 -6.56
N ILE A 8 5.27 14.56 -5.47
CA ILE A 8 5.02 13.33 -4.71
C ILE A 8 3.59 13.35 -4.15
N ASP A 9 3.21 14.46 -3.55
CA ASP A 9 1.88 14.67 -3.00
C ASP A 9 0.78 14.47 -4.06
N THR A 10 1.02 14.94 -5.29
CA THR A 10 0.10 14.72 -6.41
C THR A 10 -0.08 13.23 -6.68
N VAL A 11 1.01 12.45 -6.75
CA VAL A 11 0.93 10.98 -6.96
C VAL A 11 0.14 10.32 -5.83
N PHE A 12 0.43 10.64 -4.57
CA PHE A 12 -0.29 10.07 -3.44
C PHE A 12 -1.76 10.45 -3.42
N ARG A 13 -2.11 11.69 -3.75
CA ARG A 13 -3.51 12.14 -3.86
C ARG A 13 -4.26 11.43 -4.98
N GLU A 14 -3.64 11.25 -6.13
CA GLU A 14 -4.24 10.51 -7.25
C GLU A 14 -4.48 9.05 -6.91
N VAL A 15 -3.51 8.39 -6.27
CA VAL A 15 -3.68 7.01 -5.78
C VAL A 15 -4.79 6.93 -4.74
N ALA A 16 -4.80 7.83 -3.76
CA ALA A 16 -5.84 7.88 -2.73
C ALA A 16 -7.23 8.14 -3.33
N ALA A 17 -7.34 9.07 -4.29
CA ALA A 17 -8.60 9.36 -4.99
C ALA A 17 -9.10 8.15 -5.79
N SER A 18 -8.20 7.48 -6.51
CA SER A 18 -8.51 6.25 -7.25
C SER A 18 -8.95 5.13 -6.31
N THR A 19 -8.27 4.94 -5.18
CA THR A 19 -8.63 3.93 -4.17
C THR A 19 -10.00 4.21 -3.57
N ARG A 20 -10.31 5.49 -3.30
CA ARG A 20 -11.64 5.90 -2.83
C ARG A 20 -12.72 5.63 -3.88
N ALA A 21 -12.47 5.97 -5.15
CA ALA A 21 -13.41 5.73 -6.24
C ALA A 21 -13.78 4.25 -6.38
N LEU A 22 -12.82 3.33 -6.23
CA LEU A 22 -13.08 1.89 -6.18
C LEU A 22 -14.02 1.50 -5.05
N GLY A 23 -13.80 2.06 -3.86
CA GLY A 23 -14.65 1.81 -2.69
C GLY A 23 -16.05 2.39 -2.84
N ASP A 24 -16.18 3.59 -3.40
CA ASP A 24 -17.47 4.25 -3.64
C ASP A 24 -18.32 3.48 -4.65
N GLU A 25 -17.68 2.93 -5.71
CA GLU A 25 -18.35 2.08 -6.69
C GLU A 25 -18.82 0.78 -6.06
N TYR A 26 -17.99 0.11 -5.25
CA TYR A 26 -18.41 -1.09 -4.53
C TYR A 26 -19.59 -0.81 -3.57
N ARG A 27 -19.55 0.31 -2.87
CA ARG A 27 -20.65 0.74 -2.01
C ARG A 27 -21.95 0.90 -2.80
N ALA A 28 -21.88 1.55 -3.97
CA ALA A 28 -23.04 1.75 -4.83
C ALA A 28 -23.64 0.41 -5.29
N LEU A 29 -22.81 -0.56 -5.69
CA LEU A 29 -23.27 -1.90 -6.05
C LEU A 29 -23.89 -2.64 -4.85
N ALA A 30 -23.29 -2.53 -3.68
CA ALA A 30 -23.73 -3.22 -2.46
C ALA A 30 -25.11 -2.75 -1.97
N THR A 31 -25.56 -1.56 -2.36
CA THR A 31 -26.91 -1.02 -2.01
C THR A 31 -28.02 -1.50 -2.94
N HIS A 32 -27.68 -2.10 -4.11
CA HIS A 32 -28.63 -2.51 -5.14
C HIS A 32 -28.50 -3.99 -5.53
N ARG A 33 -28.41 -4.86 -4.53
CA ARG A 33 -28.23 -6.31 -4.74
C ARG A 33 -29.54 -7.02 -5.05
N SER A 34 -29.54 -7.84 -6.10
CA SER A 34 -30.64 -8.75 -6.42
C SER A 34 -30.50 -10.09 -5.71
N PRO A 35 -31.58 -10.79 -5.43
CA PRO A 35 -31.53 -12.15 -4.87
C PRO A 35 -30.64 -13.09 -5.71
N VAL A 36 -30.05 -14.07 -5.05
CA VAL A 36 -29.27 -15.13 -5.71
C VAL A 36 -30.20 -16.20 -6.21
N THR A 37 -30.04 -16.60 -7.48
CA THR A 37 -30.75 -17.74 -8.04
C THR A 37 -29.97 -19.03 -7.87
N ALA A 38 -30.65 -20.18 -7.94
CA ALA A 38 -29.99 -21.48 -7.93
C ALA A 38 -29.03 -21.65 -9.12
N GLN A 39 -29.35 -21.06 -10.27
CA GLN A 39 -28.50 -21.07 -11.46
C GLN A 39 -27.22 -20.25 -11.26
N ASP A 40 -27.31 -19.04 -10.67
CA ASP A 40 -26.12 -18.22 -10.34
C ASP A 40 -25.18 -19.03 -9.46
N LYS A 41 -25.71 -19.64 -8.39
CA LYS A 41 -24.93 -20.42 -7.46
C LYS A 41 -24.28 -21.64 -8.11
N ALA A 42 -25.03 -22.40 -8.91
CA ALA A 42 -24.51 -23.55 -9.66
C ALA A 42 -23.36 -23.14 -10.63
N SER A 43 -23.52 -22.02 -11.32
CA SER A 43 -22.49 -21.46 -12.21
C SER A 43 -21.18 -21.16 -11.46
N TRP A 44 -21.26 -20.52 -10.31
CA TRP A 44 -20.06 -20.20 -9.51
C TRP A 44 -19.44 -21.43 -8.84
N VAL A 45 -20.26 -22.39 -8.40
CA VAL A 45 -19.76 -23.68 -7.90
C VAL A 45 -18.98 -24.43 -8.99
N GLY A 46 -19.48 -24.45 -10.24
CA GLY A 46 -18.79 -25.07 -11.38
C GLY A 46 -17.45 -24.40 -11.74
N ARG A 47 -17.26 -23.14 -11.36
CA ARG A 47 -16.04 -22.37 -11.57
C ARG A 47 -15.09 -22.35 -10.39
N SER A 48 -15.43 -23.01 -9.29
CA SER A 48 -14.67 -22.97 -8.04
C SER A 48 -13.59 -24.05 -7.97
N THR A 49 -12.45 -23.69 -7.40
CA THR A 49 -11.36 -24.61 -7.02
C THR A 49 -10.98 -24.33 -5.57
N ARG A 50 -10.73 -25.40 -4.81
CA ARG A 50 -10.43 -25.28 -3.39
C ARG A 50 -9.00 -25.69 -3.05
N ALA A 51 -8.34 -24.92 -2.18
CA ALA A 51 -7.09 -25.26 -1.53
C ALA A 51 -7.15 -24.88 -0.04
N GLY A 52 -7.15 -25.87 0.83
CA GLY A 52 -7.33 -25.65 2.27
C GLY A 52 -8.68 -24.99 2.61
N ASN A 53 -8.64 -23.84 3.25
CA ASN A 53 -9.81 -23.02 3.59
C ASN A 53 -10.13 -21.94 2.54
N THR A 54 -9.34 -21.85 1.47
CA THR A 54 -9.52 -20.88 0.42
C THR A 54 -10.22 -21.51 -0.78
N ILE A 55 -11.20 -20.81 -1.35
CA ILE A 55 -11.82 -21.14 -2.61
C ILE A 55 -11.47 -20.03 -3.59
N GLY A 56 -10.85 -20.39 -4.72
CA GLY A 56 -10.62 -19.50 -5.86
C GLY A 56 -11.66 -19.76 -6.94
N PHE A 57 -11.96 -18.74 -7.73
CA PHE A 57 -12.96 -18.82 -8.77
C PHE A 57 -12.33 -18.51 -10.13
N ARG A 58 -12.60 -19.37 -11.13
CA ARG A 58 -12.14 -19.16 -12.49
C ARG A 58 -12.82 -17.93 -13.10
N THR A 59 -12.00 -16.99 -13.55
CA THR A 59 -12.42 -15.70 -14.14
C THR A 59 -12.02 -15.56 -15.61
N TRP A 60 -11.39 -16.58 -16.16
CA TRP A 60 -10.96 -16.70 -17.56
C TRP A 60 -11.82 -17.73 -18.32
N PRO A 61 -11.82 -17.68 -19.65
CA PRO A 61 -12.56 -18.64 -20.49
C PRO A 61 -12.22 -20.09 -20.17
N GLU A 62 -13.20 -20.99 -20.35
CA GLU A 62 -13.08 -22.39 -19.94
C GLU A 62 -12.06 -23.19 -20.75
N ASP A 63 -11.90 -22.81 -21.99
CA ASP A 63 -10.96 -23.38 -22.96
C ASP A 63 -9.51 -22.95 -22.77
N LEU A 64 -9.28 -21.99 -21.84
CA LEU A 64 -7.93 -21.52 -21.52
C LEU A 64 -7.37 -22.22 -20.27
N SER A 65 -6.09 -22.52 -20.31
CA SER A 65 -5.33 -22.93 -19.14
C SER A 65 -5.34 -21.83 -18.07
N PRO A 66 -5.10 -22.15 -16.78
CA PRO A 66 -4.94 -21.15 -15.74
C PRO A 66 -3.91 -20.08 -16.15
N PRO A 67 -4.26 -18.79 -16.04
CA PRO A 67 -3.36 -17.73 -16.47
C PRO A 67 -2.12 -17.67 -15.58
N PRO A 68 -0.97 -17.23 -16.10
CA PRO A 68 0.23 -17.01 -15.31
C PRO A 68 0.05 -15.82 -14.35
N PHE A 69 0.96 -15.72 -13.42
CA PHE A 69 1.05 -14.59 -12.50
C PHE A 69 1.04 -13.24 -13.24
N GLN A 70 0.30 -12.28 -12.73
CA GLN A 70 0.07 -10.95 -13.32
C GLN A 70 -0.58 -10.94 -14.71
N ALA A 71 -1.20 -12.03 -15.13
CA ALA A 71 -2.01 -12.01 -16.34
C ALA A 71 -3.19 -11.01 -16.22
N PRO A 72 -3.71 -10.44 -17.33
CA PRO A 72 -4.76 -9.41 -17.32
C PRO A 72 -6.15 -9.97 -17.00
N PHE A 73 -6.22 -10.88 -16.04
CA PHE A 73 -7.44 -11.45 -15.47
C PHE A 73 -7.54 -11.08 -13.99
N PRO A 74 -8.73 -11.01 -13.41
CA PRO A 74 -8.88 -10.86 -11.97
C PRO A 74 -8.69 -12.18 -11.23
N GLY A 75 -8.23 -12.13 -9.99
CA GLY A 75 -8.34 -13.21 -9.03
C GLY A 75 -9.53 -12.96 -8.10
N PHE A 76 -10.42 -13.95 -7.93
CA PHE A 76 -11.51 -13.92 -6.98
C PHE A 76 -11.31 -15.04 -5.96
N TYR A 77 -11.30 -14.70 -4.68
CA TYR A 77 -11.01 -15.65 -3.60
C TYR A 77 -11.95 -15.43 -2.43
N THR A 78 -12.32 -16.52 -1.73
CA THR A 78 -12.86 -16.47 -0.37
C THR A 78 -11.95 -17.25 0.57
N TYR A 79 -11.62 -16.66 1.72
CA TYR A 79 -10.71 -17.23 2.72
C TYR A 79 -11.43 -17.81 3.92
N ARG A 80 -12.75 -17.66 3.99
CA ARG A 80 -13.60 -18.24 5.00
C ARG A 80 -14.66 -19.11 4.34
N GLY A 81 -14.51 -20.36 4.34
CA GLY A 81 -15.60 -21.19 3.91
C GLY A 81 -15.17 -22.49 3.27
N LYS A 82 -16.00 -23.48 3.50
CA LYS A 82 -15.84 -24.81 2.91
C LYS A 82 -16.70 -24.97 1.67
N THR A 83 -17.66 -24.07 1.46
CA THR A 83 -18.67 -24.14 0.39
C THR A 83 -19.03 -22.75 -0.11
N VAL A 84 -19.49 -22.66 -1.34
CA VAL A 84 -20.04 -21.44 -1.93
C VAL A 84 -21.44 -21.22 -1.38
N ILE A 85 -21.65 -20.15 -0.62
CA ILE A 85 -22.94 -19.73 -0.07
C ILE A 85 -23.51 -18.57 -0.88
N ASP A 86 -24.75 -18.19 -0.65
CA ASP A 86 -25.42 -17.13 -1.40
C ASP A 86 -24.71 -15.77 -1.23
N GLU A 87 -24.20 -15.46 -0.05
CA GLU A 87 -23.43 -14.26 0.20
C GLU A 87 -22.14 -14.21 -0.63
N THR A 88 -21.46 -15.35 -0.78
CA THR A 88 -20.30 -15.48 -1.70
C THR A 88 -20.69 -15.11 -3.12
N VAL A 89 -21.81 -15.61 -3.62
CA VAL A 89 -22.30 -15.32 -4.99
C VAL A 89 -22.64 -13.85 -5.17
N VAL A 90 -23.22 -13.23 -4.15
CA VAL A 90 -23.51 -11.78 -4.15
C VAL A 90 -22.21 -10.98 -4.37
N HIS A 91 -21.16 -11.26 -3.59
CA HIS A 91 -19.87 -10.60 -3.75
C HIS A 91 -19.24 -10.86 -5.12
N LEU A 92 -19.29 -12.09 -5.62
CA LEU A 92 -18.74 -12.44 -6.93
C LEU A 92 -19.42 -11.66 -8.07
N ARG A 93 -20.73 -11.46 -8.01
CA ARG A 93 -21.46 -10.61 -8.98
C ARG A 93 -21.03 -9.14 -8.90
N ASP A 94 -20.85 -8.63 -7.68
CA ASP A 94 -20.35 -7.26 -7.48
C ASP A 94 -18.93 -7.13 -8.03
N PHE A 95 -18.07 -8.13 -7.80
CA PHE A 95 -16.70 -8.16 -8.31
C PHE A 95 -16.64 -8.16 -9.83
N GLU A 96 -17.48 -8.94 -10.52
CA GLU A 96 -17.57 -8.90 -11.98
C GLU A 96 -17.92 -7.50 -12.50
N ARG A 97 -18.86 -6.81 -11.85
CA ARG A 97 -19.27 -5.45 -12.21
C ARG A 97 -18.17 -4.40 -11.97
N LEU A 98 -17.31 -4.62 -10.99
CA LEU A 98 -16.19 -3.72 -10.67
C LEU A 98 -15.01 -3.84 -11.64
N LEU A 99 -14.91 -4.90 -12.44
CA LEU A 99 -13.73 -5.14 -13.29
C LEU A 99 -13.35 -4.00 -14.21
N PRO A 100 -14.28 -3.28 -14.87
CA PRO A 100 -13.91 -2.15 -15.72
C PRO A 100 -13.19 -1.04 -14.94
N VAL A 101 -13.65 -0.75 -13.72
CA VAL A 101 -13.07 0.27 -12.84
C VAL A 101 -11.69 -0.18 -12.33
N PHE A 102 -11.55 -1.45 -11.95
CA PHE A 102 -10.27 -2.04 -11.53
C PHE A 102 -9.23 -2.01 -12.64
N ARG A 103 -9.61 -2.36 -13.88
CA ARG A 103 -8.72 -2.29 -15.04
C ARG A 103 -8.30 -0.85 -15.36
N ALA A 104 -9.21 0.10 -15.26
CA ALA A 104 -8.91 1.52 -15.46
C ALA A 104 -7.95 2.04 -14.37
N ALA A 105 -8.21 1.72 -13.11
CA ALA A 105 -7.36 2.06 -11.99
C ALA A 105 -5.95 1.47 -12.14
N TYR A 106 -5.82 0.21 -12.51
CA TYR A 106 -4.54 -0.44 -12.77
C TYR A 106 -3.73 0.24 -13.88
N LYS A 107 -4.40 0.60 -15.00
CA LYS A 107 -3.74 1.25 -16.15
C LYS A 107 -3.30 2.69 -15.88
N SER A 108 -3.91 3.40 -14.93
CA SER A 108 -3.59 4.79 -14.66
C SER A 108 -2.18 4.99 -14.06
N PHE A 109 -1.63 3.93 -13.48
CA PHE A 109 -0.28 3.89 -12.94
C PHE A 109 0.29 2.49 -13.16
N ASP A 110 1.56 2.37 -13.42
CA ASP A 110 2.28 1.11 -13.63
C ASP A 110 2.55 0.41 -12.29
N PHE A 111 1.50 -0.14 -11.67
CA PHE A 111 1.54 -0.68 -10.30
C PHE A 111 1.35 -2.17 -10.19
N SER A 112 1.59 -2.67 -8.96
CA SER A 112 1.58 -4.08 -8.64
C SER A 112 0.18 -4.65 -8.62
N TRP A 113 -0.70 -4.11 -7.75
CA TRP A 113 -2.08 -4.59 -7.60
C TRP A 113 -3.08 -3.49 -7.24
N VAL A 114 -4.31 -3.75 -7.67
CA VAL A 114 -5.53 -3.08 -7.22
C VAL A 114 -6.44 -4.17 -6.69
N TYR A 115 -6.92 -4.04 -5.47
CA TYR A 115 -7.74 -5.07 -4.86
C TYR A 115 -8.78 -4.52 -3.90
N LEU A 116 -9.78 -5.35 -3.64
CA LEU A 116 -10.85 -5.12 -2.66
C LEU A 116 -10.94 -6.34 -1.77
N THR A 117 -10.90 -6.11 -0.47
CA THR A 117 -11.10 -7.12 0.56
C THR A 117 -12.40 -6.84 1.29
N THR A 118 -13.36 -7.76 1.26
CA THR A 118 -14.62 -7.61 1.99
C THR A 118 -14.43 -7.86 3.49
N ALA A 119 -15.37 -7.42 4.32
CA ALA A 119 -15.31 -7.60 5.77
C ALA A 119 -15.41 -9.06 6.20
N ASP A 120 -15.88 -9.94 5.32
CA ASP A 120 -16.01 -11.39 5.50
C ASP A 120 -14.90 -12.20 4.79
N ASP A 121 -13.76 -11.56 4.51
CA ASP A 121 -12.56 -12.18 3.93
C ASP A 121 -12.74 -12.75 2.52
N MET A 122 -13.51 -12.07 1.65
CA MET A 122 -13.41 -12.27 0.21
C MET A 122 -12.47 -11.23 -0.41
N MET A 123 -11.81 -11.59 -1.48
CA MET A 123 -10.89 -10.71 -2.20
C MET A 123 -11.12 -10.75 -3.70
N LEU A 124 -11.23 -9.55 -4.30
CA LEU A 124 -11.00 -9.29 -5.70
C LEU A 124 -9.60 -8.66 -5.83
N ILE A 125 -8.72 -9.26 -6.62
CA ILE A 125 -7.37 -8.73 -6.91
C ILE A 125 -7.14 -8.66 -8.41
N TYR A 126 -6.53 -7.60 -8.89
CA TYR A 126 -6.15 -7.40 -10.28
C TYR A 126 -4.75 -6.78 -10.39
N PRO A 127 -3.86 -7.30 -11.25
CA PRO A 127 -3.99 -8.48 -12.11
C PRO A 127 -4.00 -9.80 -11.32
N TYR A 128 -4.06 -10.92 -12.04
CA TYR A 128 -4.24 -12.25 -11.48
C TYR A 128 -3.07 -12.72 -10.60
N VAL A 129 -3.41 -13.29 -9.47
CA VAL A 129 -2.49 -14.02 -8.58
C VAL A 129 -2.90 -15.50 -8.59
N PRO A 130 -2.03 -16.45 -8.95
CA PRO A 130 -2.33 -17.86 -8.89
C PRO A 130 -2.76 -18.34 -7.50
N MET A 131 -3.62 -19.36 -7.46
CA MET A 131 -4.22 -19.82 -6.22
C MET A 131 -3.18 -20.32 -5.20
N ASP A 132 -2.14 -20.99 -5.65
CA ASP A 132 -1.03 -21.47 -4.81
C ASP A 132 -0.25 -20.34 -4.12
N GLN A 133 -0.23 -19.14 -4.74
CA GLN A 133 0.36 -17.93 -4.17
C GLN A 133 -0.65 -17.11 -3.36
N ALA A 134 -1.94 -17.15 -3.74
CA ALA A 134 -3.00 -16.45 -3.02
C ALA A 134 -3.36 -17.14 -1.69
N VAL A 135 -3.15 -18.46 -1.57
CA VAL A 135 -3.41 -19.21 -0.34
C VAL A 135 -2.35 -18.87 0.70
N ASN A 136 -2.79 -18.24 1.78
CA ASN A 136 -1.99 -18.12 2.99
C ASN A 136 -2.84 -18.48 4.22
N ASN A 137 -2.22 -18.78 5.34
CA ASN A 137 -2.93 -19.14 6.57
C ASN A 137 -3.52 -17.94 7.33
N ALA A 138 -3.25 -16.72 6.87
CA ALA A 138 -3.74 -15.50 7.48
C ALA A 138 -4.91 -14.92 6.68
N LEU A 139 -5.96 -14.51 7.38
CA LEU A 139 -7.12 -13.87 6.77
C LEU A 139 -6.73 -12.51 6.19
N PRO A 140 -7.22 -12.14 4.99
CA PRO A 140 -6.95 -10.85 4.37
C PRO A 140 -7.30 -9.65 5.26
N THR A 141 -8.37 -9.73 6.05
CA THR A 141 -8.77 -8.68 7.01
C THR A 141 -7.78 -8.48 8.16
N LYS A 142 -6.80 -9.36 8.33
CA LYS A 142 -5.72 -9.25 9.34
C LYS A 142 -4.40 -8.77 8.76
N GLN A 143 -4.33 -8.58 7.45
CA GLN A 143 -3.13 -8.12 6.78
C GLN A 143 -2.94 -6.60 6.91
N VAL A 144 -1.68 -6.15 6.77
CA VAL A 144 -1.32 -4.73 6.90
C VAL A 144 -2.06 -3.84 5.92
N PHE A 145 -2.30 -4.32 4.70
CA PHE A 145 -3.03 -3.58 3.68
C PHE A 145 -4.52 -3.39 4.01
N TYR A 146 -5.10 -4.20 4.89
CA TYR A 146 -6.47 -4.01 5.37
C TYR A 146 -6.49 -3.11 6.60
N THR A 147 -5.61 -3.38 7.55
CA THR A 147 -5.60 -2.69 8.85
C THR A 147 -5.03 -1.28 8.77
N ALA A 148 -4.35 -0.91 7.68
CA ALA A 148 -3.85 0.44 7.43
C ALA A 148 -4.95 1.46 7.08
N ALA A 149 -6.16 1.01 6.72
CA ALA A 149 -7.27 1.92 6.46
C ALA A 149 -7.59 2.78 7.68
N ASP A 150 -7.86 4.06 7.48
CA ASP A 150 -8.28 4.95 8.59
C ASP A 150 -9.78 4.77 8.86
N PHE A 151 -10.09 3.74 9.65
CA PHE A 151 -11.47 3.40 10.02
C PHE A 151 -12.15 4.50 10.84
N ALA A 152 -11.38 5.20 11.67
CA ALA A 152 -11.93 6.23 12.56
C ALA A 152 -12.38 7.48 11.80
N ARG A 153 -11.60 7.90 10.81
CA ARG A 153 -11.92 9.06 9.97
C ARG A 153 -12.65 8.69 8.68
N ARG A 154 -12.82 7.38 8.42
CA ARG A 154 -13.35 6.86 7.15
C ARG A 154 -12.58 7.41 5.94
N ALA A 155 -11.27 7.43 6.05
CA ALA A 155 -10.36 8.03 5.08
C ALA A 155 -9.31 7.03 4.59
N VAL A 156 -8.58 7.41 3.54
CA VAL A 156 -7.46 6.61 3.06
C VAL A 156 -6.33 6.65 4.10
N GLY A 157 -5.91 5.48 4.53
CA GLY A 157 -4.70 5.26 5.31
C GLY A 157 -3.58 4.67 4.45
N TRP A 158 -2.35 4.75 4.92
CA TRP A 158 -1.16 4.25 4.23
C TRP A 158 -0.39 3.29 5.12
N THR A 159 0.10 2.20 4.52
CA THR A 159 1.00 1.29 5.23
C THR A 159 2.39 1.90 5.39
N ALA A 160 3.15 1.44 6.38
CA ALA A 160 4.61 1.45 6.28
C ALA A 160 5.06 0.53 5.13
N PRO A 161 6.31 0.67 4.61
CA PRO A 161 6.83 -0.26 3.64
C PRO A 161 6.81 -1.70 4.14
N TYR A 162 6.38 -2.63 3.29
CA TYR A 162 6.40 -4.06 3.58
C TYR A 162 6.76 -4.86 2.32
N LEU A 163 7.29 -6.06 2.53
CA LEU A 163 7.59 -6.97 1.43
C LEU A 163 6.30 -7.61 0.94
N ASP A 164 6.06 -7.52 -0.35
CA ASP A 164 4.94 -8.20 -0.99
C ASP A 164 5.05 -9.72 -0.85
N LEU A 165 3.94 -10.35 -0.49
CA LEU A 165 3.88 -11.80 -0.27
C LEU A 165 3.97 -12.60 -1.56
N VAL A 166 3.70 -11.97 -2.71
CA VAL A 166 3.63 -12.63 -4.03
C VAL A 166 4.70 -12.14 -5.02
N GLY A 167 5.70 -11.40 -4.54
CA GLY A 167 6.95 -11.21 -5.27
C GLY A 167 7.12 -9.89 -6.04
N ALA A 168 6.25 -8.88 -5.85
CA ALA A 168 6.46 -7.56 -6.47
C ALA A 168 7.56 -6.71 -5.81
N GLY A 169 8.13 -7.18 -4.71
CA GLY A 169 9.15 -6.46 -3.95
C GLY A 169 8.56 -5.61 -2.82
N MET A 170 9.32 -4.61 -2.39
CA MET A 170 8.87 -3.67 -1.35
C MET A 170 7.79 -2.74 -1.87
N MET A 171 6.75 -2.56 -1.08
CA MET A 171 5.60 -1.72 -1.44
C MET A 171 5.03 -0.96 -0.25
N ILE A 172 4.24 0.04 -0.56
CA ILE A 172 3.31 0.73 0.33
C ILE A 172 1.91 0.62 -0.26
N THR A 173 0.90 0.62 0.57
CA THR A 173 -0.50 0.48 0.15
C THR A 173 -1.35 1.64 0.64
N ALA A 174 -2.14 2.22 -0.27
CA ALA A 174 -3.27 3.07 0.06
C ALA A 174 -4.48 2.20 0.34
N SER A 175 -5.15 2.39 1.48
CA SER A 175 -6.28 1.57 1.92
C SER A 175 -7.46 2.44 2.35
N TYR A 176 -8.62 2.24 1.74
CA TYR A 176 -9.83 3.01 1.99
C TYR A 176 -10.94 2.13 2.56
N PRO A 177 -11.45 2.41 3.79
CA PRO A 177 -12.51 1.63 4.39
C PRO A 177 -13.88 2.02 3.79
N ILE A 178 -14.65 1.02 3.39
CA ILE A 178 -15.91 1.18 2.68
C ILE A 178 -17.06 0.92 3.64
N TYR A 179 -17.92 1.90 3.84
CA TYR A 179 -19.08 1.80 4.70
C TYR A 179 -20.37 2.00 3.92
N ALA A 180 -21.40 1.20 4.24
CA ALA A 180 -22.79 1.52 3.98
C ALA A 180 -23.42 1.89 5.33
N ASP A 181 -23.77 3.14 5.50
CA ASP A 181 -24.12 3.75 6.79
C ASP A 181 -23.01 3.50 7.83
N ASP A 182 -23.29 2.73 8.89
CA ASP A 182 -22.30 2.37 9.91
C ASP A 182 -21.74 0.95 9.75
N ARG A 183 -22.19 0.20 8.75
CA ARG A 183 -21.72 -1.15 8.48
C ARG A 183 -20.50 -1.13 7.57
N LEU A 184 -19.38 -1.66 8.06
CA LEU A 184 -18.18 -1.87 7.25
C LEU A 184 -18.45 -2.95 6.20
N LEU A 185 -18.27 -2.62 4.93
CA LEU A 185 -18.38 -3.55 3.80
C LEU A 185 -17.06 -4.21 3.46
N GLY A 186 -15.94 -3.49 3.64
CA GLY A 186 -14.61 -3.94 3.29
C GLY A 186 -13.63 -2.79 3.16
N VAL A 187 -12.49 -3.07 2.51
CA VAL A 187 -11.42 -2.11 2.23
C VAL A 187 -11.02 -2.23 0.76
N ALA A 188 -11.02 -1.11 0.04
CA ALA A 188 -10.36 -0.99 -1.26
C ALA A 188 -8.89 -0.64 -1.06
N SER A 189 -8.00 -1.27 -1.80
CA SER A 189 -6.56 -1.10 -1.63
C SER A 189 -5.84 -0.98 -2.96
N ARG A 190 -4.74 -0.24 -2.94
CA ARG A 190 -3.88 -0.03 -4.09
C ARG A 190 -2.42 0.06 -3.69
N ASP A 191 -1.60 -0.77 -4.33
CA ASP A 191 -0.17 -0.85 -4.04
C ASP A 191 0.65 0.09 -4.91
N ILE A 192 1.73 0.60 -4.34
CA ILE A 192 2.82 1.31 -5.02
C ILE A 192 4.12 0.60 -4.65
N THR A 193 4.89 0.15 -5.63
CA THR A 193 6.23 -0.37 -5.33
C THR A 193 7.20 0.77 -5.04
N LEU A 194 8.10 0.59 -4.07
CA LEU A 194 9.13 1.60 -3.76
C LEU A 194 10.02 1.86 -4.98
N LYS A 195 10.31 0.82 -5.76
CA LYS A 195 11.07 0.96 -7.01
C LYS A 195 10.41 1.92 -8.01
N GLN A 196 9.08 1.97 -8.08
CA GLN A 196 8.36 2.92 -8.94
C GLN A 196 8.37 4.31 -8.35
N LEU A 197 8.18 4.44 -7.05
CA LEU A 197 8.26 5.72 -6.35
C LEU A 197 9.65 6.33 -6.52
N SER A 198 10.70 5.55 -6.27
CA SER A 198 12.09 5.97 -6.47
C SER A 198 12.36 6.44 -7.90
N ARG A 199 11.99 5.65 -8.90
CA ARG A 199 12.22 5.98 -10.32
C ARG A 199 11.43 7.20 -10.79
N SER A 200 10.19 7.31 -10.39
CA SER A 200 9.31 8.39 -10.88
C SER A 200 9.58 9.72 -10.21
N VAL A 201 10.09 9.73 -8.99
CA VAL A 201 10.22 10.91 -8.16
C VAL A 201 11.65 11.15 -7.72
N LEU A 202 12.24 10.25 -6.92
CA LEU A 202 13.53 10.49 -6.27
C LEU A 202 14.69 10.57 -7.26
N ALA A 203 14.69 9.73 -8.31
CA ALA A 203 15.72 9.76 -9.35
C ALA A 203 15.81 11.10 -10.10
N ARG A 204 14.72 11.87 -10.11
CA ARG A 204 14.68 13.21 -10.75
C ARG A 204 15.14 14.35 -9.84
N LEU A 205 15.42 14.05 -8.56
CA LEU A 205 15.85 15.00 -7.55
C LEU A 205 17.37 15.03 -7.35
N GLN A 206 18.13 14.29 -8.14
CA GLN A 206 19.58 14.32 -8.10
C GLN A 206 20.09 15.68 -8.59
N TRP A 207 20.40 16.56 -7.65
CA TRP A 207 20.96 17.88 -7.94
C TRP A 207 22.48 17.85 -8.15
N ARG A 208 23.14 16.87 -7.51
CA ARG A 208 24.60 16.64 -7.58
C ARG A 208 24.87 15.18 -7.24
N ASP A 209 26.01 14.66 -7.68
CA ASP A 209 26.44 13.28 -7.39
C ASP A 209 26.62 12.99 -5.89
N THR A 210 26.75 14.04 -5.07
CA THR A 210 26.92 13.97 -3.61
C THR A 210 25.60 14.08 -2.83
N ALA A 211 24.49 14.36 -3.51
CA ALA A 211 23.20 14.56 -2.83
C ALA A 211 22.45 13.25 -2.67
N SER A 212 21.96 12.96 -1.46
CA SER A 212 21.07 11.84 -1.15
C SER A 212 19.68 12.35 -0.81
N ALA A 213 18.65 11.82 -1.46
CA ALA A 213 17.26 12.10 -1.13
C ALA A 213 16.60 10.86 -0.51
N PHE A 214 15.75 11.07 0.50
CA PHE A 214 14.98 10.01 1.09
C PHE A 214 13.64 10.51 1.64
N ILE A 215 12.70 9.58 1.83
CA ILE A 215 11.37 9.86 2.37
C ILE A 215 11.23 9.13 3.70
N VAL A 216 10.71 9.83 4.70
CA VAL A 216 10.34 9.26 5.99
C VAL A 216 8.91 9.59 6.35
N ASP A 217 8.28 8.73 7.13
CA ASP A 217 6.98 9.07 7.73
C ASP A 217 7.14 10.09 8.87
N ARG A 218 6.02 10.55 9.42
CA ARG A 218 6.00 11.50 10.55
C ARG A 218 6.68 10.99 11.84
N HIS A 219 7.02 9.72 11.90
CA HIS A 219 7.69 9.06 13.03
C HIS A 219 9.15 8.70 12.73
N GLY A 220 9.61 8.98 11.51
CA GLY A 220 10.96 8.67 11.05
C GLY A 220 11.11 7.25 10.50
N LEU A 221 10.01 6.54 10.21
CA LEU A 221 10.10 5.28 9.47
C LEU A 221 10.55 5.56 8.04
N ALA A 222 11.53 4.79 7.57
CA ALA A 222 12.06 4.90 6.22
C ALA A 222 11.02 4.39 5.22
N ILE A 223 10.66 5.24 4.24
CA ILE A 223 9.71 4.92 3.18
C ILE A 223 10.48 4.56 1.90
N ASP A 224 11.41 5.42 1.47
CA ASP A 224 12.15 5.25 0.23
C ASP A 224 13.45 6.08 0.26
N ALA A 225 14.45 5.73 -0.57
CA ALA A 225 15.70 6.46 -0.68
C ALA A 225 16.28 6.41 -2.10
N SER A 226 16.96 7.48 -2.53
CA SER A 226 17.71 7.53 -3.79
C SER A 226 19.12 6.94 -3.68
N ASP A 227 19.63 6.81 -2.46
CA ASP A 227 20.96 6.23 -2.18
C ASP A 227 20.84 4.71 -2.11
N ALA A 228 21.60 4.01 -2.95
CA ALA A 228 21.53 2.55 -3.07
C ALA A 228 21.84 1.81 -1.76
N ALA A 229 22.68 2.37 -0.88
CA ALA A 229 22.99 1.75 0.40
C ALA A 229 21.81 1.88 1.39
N LEU A 230 21.09 3.01 1.35
CA LEU A 230 19.87 3.21 2.13
C LEU A 230 18.72 2.36 1.60
N GLU A 231 18.54 2.29 0.27
CA GLU A 231 17.53 1.43 -0.37
C GLU A 231 17.74 -0.05 0.01
N ALA A 232 18.98 -0.54 -0.10
CA ALA A 232 19.32 -1.91 0.29
C ALA A 232 19.10 -2.17 1.79
N GLU A 233 19.28 -1.18 2.67
CA GLU A 233 18.97 -1.34 4.09
C GLU A 233 17.47 -1.42 4.34
N ILE A 234 16.65 -0.61 3.66
CA ILE A 234 15.19 -0.70 3.72
C ILE A 234 14.73 -2.10 3.31
N GLU A 235 15.20 -2.58 2.15
CA GLU A 235 14.84 -3.91 1.64
C GLU A 235 15.21 -5.01 2.63
N ARG A 236 16.46 -5.01 3.11
CA ARG A 236 16.96 -6.03 4.02
C ARG A 236 16.17 -6.08 5.33
N VAL A 237 15.99 -4.94 6.01
CA VAL A 237 15.35 -4.90 7.34
C VAL A 237 13.88 -5.31 7.24
N ASN A 238 13.16 -4.80 6.25
CA ASN A 238 11.74 -5.10 6.09
C ASN A 238 11.49 -6.54 5.58
N ALA A 239 12.44 -7.13 4.83
CA ALA A 239 12.37 -8.54 4.43
C ALA A 239 12.67 -9.50 5.59
N GLU A 240 13.66 -9.19 6.42
CA GLU A 240 14.06 -10.04 7.56
C GLU A 240 13.04 -10.02 8.70
N LYS A 241 12.38 -8.88 8.92
CA LYS A 241 11.52 -8.66 10.07
C LYS A 241 10.07 -8.40 9.64
N LYS A 242 9.26 -9.43 9.61
CA LYS A 242 7.84 -9.37 9.24
C LYS A 242 7.00 -8.36 10.07
N THR A 243 7.50 -7.90 11.21
CA THR A 243 6.78 -7.04 12.17
C THR A 243 7.49 -5.73 12.50
N ALA A 244 8.70 -5.51 12.00
CA ALA A 244 9.48 -4.31 12.28
C ALA A 244 9.83 -3.59 10.98
N ALA A 245 9.70 -2.26 10.96
CA ALA A 245 10.12 -1.40 9.86
C ALA A 245 11.47 -0.74 10.18
N LEU A 246 12.25 -0.42 9.16
CA LEU A 246 13.45 0.38 9.32
C LEU A 246 13.08 1.81 9.74
N SER A 247 13.76 2.35 10.74
CA SER A 247 13.64 3.74 11.13
C SER A 247 14.95 4.48 10.93
N TYR A 248 14.86 5.67 10.39
CA TYR A 248 15.95 6.65 10.29
C TYR A 248 16.00 7.51 11.57
N ARG A 249 15.86 6.86 12.72
CA ARG A 249 16.07 7.45 14.05
C ARG A 249 17.07 6.62 14.83
N SER A 250 17.78 7.25 15.74
CA SER A 250 18.68 6.56 16.64
C SER A 250 17.95 5.59 17.57
N SER A 251 18.64 4.60 18.10
CA SER A 251 18.07 3.68 19.09
C SER A 251 17.53 4.41 20.33
N ALA A 252 18.17 5.52 20.74
CA ALA A 252 17.68 6.38 21.82
C ALA A 252 16.39 7.13 21.44
N GLY A 253 16.26 7.54 20.17
CA GLY A 253 15.04 8.14 19.63
C GLY A 253 13.87 7.14 19.58
N LEU A 254 14.15 5.89 19.21
CA LEU A 254 13.15 4.81 19.15
C LEU A 254 12.68 4.34 20.53
N ALA A 255 13.54 4.35 21.53
CA ALA A 255 13.18 3.94 22.89
C ALA A 255 12.03 4.77 23.49
N LYS A 256 11.77 5.96 22.94
CA LYS A 256 10.64 6.82 23.32
C LYS A 256 9.31 6.41 22.66
N ASP A 257 9.36 5.59 21.59
CA ASP A 257 8.19 5.13 20.79
C ASP A 257 8.08 3.59 20.87
N ALA A 258 8.15 3.02 22.06
CA ALA A 258 8.35 1.58 22.35
C ALA A 258 7.36 0.60 21.67
N ASP A 259 6.25 1.07 21.09
CA ASP A 259 5.16 0.22 20.59
C ASP A 259 5.28 -0.20 19.11
N ARG A 260 6.35 0.18 18.38
CA ARG A 260 6.33 0.01 16.91
C ARG A 260 7.24 -1.07 16.34
N GLY A 261 8.03 -1.76 17.16
CA GLY A 261 8.93 -2.81 16.67
C GLY A 261 9.95 -2.34 15.60
N ALA A 262 10.23 -1.02 15.54
CA ALA A 262 11.13 -0.45 14.56
C ALA A 262 12.60 -0.75 14.88
N VAL A 263 13.42 -0.85 13.84
CA VAL A 263 14.87 -1.06 13.90
C VAL A 263 15.57 0.22 13.47
N ALA A 264 16.50 0.72 14.29
CA ALA A 264 17.31 1.89 13.92
C ALA A 264 18.22 1.59 12.74
N SER A 265 18.35 2.55 11.83
CA SER A 265 19.33 2.46 10.75
C SER A 265 20.75 2.43 11.31
N ARG A 266 21.64 1.67 10.66
CA ARG A 266 23.08 1.66 10.93
C ARG A 266 23.80 2.93 10.51
N PHE A 267 23.18 3.75 9.68
CA PHE A 267 23.77 5.00 9.17
C PHE A 267 23.47 6.15 10.13
N THR A 268 24.44 6.48 11.00
CA THR A 268 24.31 7.52 12.03
C THR A 268 23.88 8.87 11.44
N TRP A 269 24.47 9.26 10.29
CA TRP A 269 24.18 10.52 9.67
C TRP A 269 22.70 10.68 9.25
N VAL A 270 22.08 9.61 8.75
CA VAL A 270 20.66 9.67 8.36
C VAL A 270 19.74 9.77 9.58
N ASN A 271 20.14 9.13 10.68
CA ASN A 271 19.42 9.22 11.95
C ASN A 271 19.44 10.66 12.49
N GLU A 272 20.60 11.28 12.53
CA GLU A 272 20.80 12.67 12.99
C GLU A 272 20.01 13.66 12.13
N VAL A 273 20.08 13.52 10.81
CA VAL A 273 19.32 14.35 9.88
C VAL A 273 17.83 14.20 10.10
N THR A 274 17.32 12.97 10.17
CA THR A 274 15.89 12.72 10.37
C THR A 274 15.39 13.28 11.70
N GLU A 275 16.12 13.05 12.79
CA GLU A 275 15.76 13.59 14.11
C GLU A 275 15.75 15.13 14.12
N GLY A 276 16.72 15.75 13.47
CA GLY A 276 16.77 17.21 13.32
C GLY A 276 15.58 17.78 12.55
N VAL A 277 15.21 17.12 11.43
CA VAL A 277 14.03 17.52 10.62
C VAL A 277 12.75 17.37 11.43
N LEU A 278 12.54 16.21 12.08
CA LEU A 278 11.33 15.96 12.88
C LEU A 278 11.21 16.92 14.07
N ALA A 279 12.31 17.20 14.76
CA ALA A 279 12.33 18.17 15.87
C ALA A 279 11.97 19.57 15.38
N ARG A 280 12.48 19.99 14.22
CA ARG A 280 12.17 21.31 13.64
C ARG A 280 10.72 21.38 13.18
N ALA A 281 10.22 20.30 12.56
CA ALA A 281 8.83 20.21 12.15
C ALA A 281 7.84 20.28 13.33
N ALA A 282 8.18 19.68 14.46
CA ALA A 282 7.35 19.72 15.67
C ALA A 282 7.28 21.13 16.30
N GLN A 283 8.29 21.97 16.09
CA GLN A 283 8.33 23.36 16.59
C GLN A 283 7.58 24.36 15.71
N ALA A 284 7.38 24.01 14.43
CA ALA A 284 6.69 24.88 13.49
C ALA A 284 5.16 24.71 13.63
N SER A 285 4.47 25.79 14.01
CA SER A 285 2.99 25.81 14.14
C SER A 285 2.26 25.52 12.83
N SER A 286 2.89 25.75 11.68
CA SER A 286 2.51 25.28 10.36
C SER A 286 3.77 25.21 9.48
N MET A 287 4.05 24.05 8.92
CA MET A 287 5.08 23.95 7.88
C MET A 287 4.44 24.32 6.53
N SER A 288 4.39 25.60 6.20
CA SER A 288 4.16 26.03 4.83
C SER A 288 5.51 26.26 4.16
N GLY A 289 5.91 25.33 3.27
CA GLY A 289 7.14 25.46 2.48
C GLY A 289 8.28 24.53 2.90
N ALA A 290 9.38 24.62 2.14
CA ALA A 290 10.58 23.81 2.39
C ALA A 290 11.41 24.41 3.53
N LEU A 291 11.91 23.55 4.41
CA LEU A 291 12.88 23.89 5.45
C LEU A 291 14.30 23.75 4.88
N ALA A 292 15.15 24.72 5.18
CA ALA A 292 16.58 24.63 4.98
C ALA A 292 17.29 24.71 6.34
N MET A 293 18.20 23.80 6.60
CA MET A 293 18.92 23.73 7.87
C MET A 293 20.33 23.17 7.67
N ASP A 294 21.21 23.44 8.62
CA ASP A 294 22.50 22.75 8.73
C ASP A 294 22.42 21.77 9.90
N ILE A 295 22.76 20.54 9.65
CA ILE A 295 22.81 19.48 10.69
C ILE A 295 24.20 18.85 10.60
N ASN A 296 25.00 19.06 11.62
CA ASN A 296 26.38 18.55 11.71
C ASN A 296 27.25 18.91 10.50
N GLY A 297 27.10 20.14 9.96
CA GLY A 297 27.82 20.62 8.80
C GLY A 297 27.31 20.12 7.45
N GLN A 298 26.22 19.38 7.44
CA GLN A 298 25.52 18.94 6.22
C GLN A 298 24.35 19.89 5.91
N ARG A 299 24.27 20.32 4.68
CA ARG A 299 23.13 21.12 4.21
C ARG A 299 21.93 20.21 3.96
N VAL A 300 20.87 20.42 4.71
CA VAL A 300 19.63 19.64 4.65
C VAL A 300 18.49 20.51 4.15
N LEU A 301 17.77 20.01 3.17
CA LEU A 301 16.51 20.59 2.70
C LEU A 301 15.40 19.57 2.94
N ALA A 302 14.32 19.96 3.62
CA ALA A 302 13.19 19.10 3.87
C ALA A 302 11.88 19.77 3.47
N ALA A 303 10.91 18.99 2.99
CA ALA A 303 9.55 19.47 2.74
C ALA A 303 8.53 18.39 3.15
N ARG A 304 7.38 18.84 3.60
CA ARG A 304 6.28 17.97 3.99
C ARG A 304 5.48 17.56 2.74
N ILE A 305 5.06 16.30 2.69
CA ILE A 305 4.09 15.75 1.75
C ILE A 305 2.74 15.80 2.45
N GLU A 306 1.87 16.70 2.03
CA GLU A 306 0.67 17.06 2.81
C GLU A 306 -0.33 15.91 2.95
N SER A 307 -0.57 15.14 1.88
CA SER A 307 -1.57 14.05 1.89
C SER A 307 -1.23 12.89 2.84
N THR A 308 0.06 12.66 3.09
CA THR A 308 0.53 11.55 3.95
C THR A 308 1.08 12.04 5.28
N GLY A 309 1.45 13.32 5.38
CA GLY A 309 2.19 13.90 6.49
C GLY A 309 3.64 13.41 6.56
N TRP A 310 4.16 12.82 5.48
CA TRP A 310 5.54 12.36 5.37
C TRP A 310 6.48 13.51 5.01
N PHE A 311 7.78 13.27 5.10
CA PHE A 311 8.81 14.24 4.76
C PHE A 311 9.71 13.70 3.67
N ILE A 312 9.92 14.51 2.60
CA ILE A 312 11.03 14.32 1.69
C ILE A 312 12.22 15.16 2.19
N ILE A 313 13.37 14.51 2.29
CA ILE A 313 14.61 15.09 2.82
C ILE A 313 15.69 14.93 1.78
N LEU A 314 16.40 16.02 1.49
CA LEU A 314 17.57 16.04 0.64
C LEU A 314 18.77 16.49 1.46
N VAL A 315 19.85 15.75 1.40
CA VAL A 315 21.11 16.01 2.09
C VAL A 315 22.22 16.17 1.08
N ASP A 316 22.91 17.32 1.09
CA ASP A 316 24.13 17.56 0.33
C ASP A 316 25.30 17.12 1.22
N ARG A 317 25.78 15.90 1.01
CA ARG A 317 26.93 15.37 1.74
C ARG A 317 28.20 16.00 1.16
N LYS A 318 28.90 16.80 1.95
CA LYS A 318 30.27 17.20 1.59
C LYS A 318 31.13 15.93 1.52
N PRO A 319 32.00 15.82 0.50
CA PRO A 319 32.91 14.68 0.37
C PRO A 319 33.85 14.58 1.59
#